data_b3d09d7d662d4fb61377faef64a0350d
#
_entry.id   b3d09d7d662d4fb61377faef64a0350d
#
_cell.length_a   1.000
_cell.length_b   1.000
_cell.length_c   1.000
_cell.angle_alpha   90.00
_cell.angle_beta   90.00
_cell.angle_gamma   90.00
#
_symmetry.space_group_name_H-M   'P 1'
#
loop_
_entity.id
_entity.type
_entity.pdbx_description
1 polymer ?
#
loop_
_entity_poly.entity_id
_entity_poly.type
_entity_poly.pdbx_seq_one_letter_code
_entity_poly.pdbx_strand_id
1 'polypeptide(L)'
;MSFPATSPSLSSYNQLQSLDIPDAARRYRRFSNVSDAVSRKLSTTLGWRTVSIQEVVTQAKSLCGQHIRAWLKRRGLFTRKLGLQRLRSVASLPGGLAVCDVFVQLEGLSLELERKHPKLYSGVCRQMGVAVVTEKTIAKNLSSMAHNIFKKDITWFKVASFYNLVSAAAVDCVRQGHPEYLYGLVEAAGLVIERDVANWIANQGGWVSEQEGQNQ
;
A
#
# COMPACT_ATOMS: atom_id res chain seq x y z
N MET A 1 8.17 11.38 40.66
CA MET A 1 8.32 12.23 39.47
C MET A 1 7.53 11.60 38.34
N SER A 2 6.31 12.15 38.09
CA SER A 2 5.40 11.61 37.08
C SER A 2 5.74 12.23 35.73
N PHE A 3 6.11 11.42 34.75
CA PHE A 3 6.26 11.87 33.37
C PHE A 3 4.85 12.01 32.74
N PRO A 4 4.55 13.13 32.09
CA PRO A 4 3.31 13.26 31.35
C PRO A 4 3.36 12.34 30.13
N ALA A 5 2.40 11.44 30.02
CA ALA A 5 2.14 10.66 28.82
C ALA A 5 1.63 11.61 27.72
N THR A 6 2.53 12.13 26.91
CA THR A 6 2.16 12.89 25.71
C THR A 6 1.68 11.88 24.67
N SER A 7 0.37 11.79 24.55
CA SER A 7 -0.25 11.06 23.44
C SER A 7 0.28 11.62 22.11
N PRO A 8 0.76 10.78 21.18
CA PRO A 8 1.25 11.27 19.89
C PRO A 8 0.10 11.98 19.19
N SER A 9 0.32 13.21 18.76
CA SER A 9 -0.69 14.05 18.16
C SER A 9 -1.22 13.37 16.88
N LEU A 10 -2.51 13.10 16.86
CA LEU A 10 -3.32 12.70 15.69
C LEU A 10 -3.15 13.68 14.49
N SER A 11 -2.46 14.79 14.70
CA SER A 11 -2.21 15.85 13.72
C SER A 11 -1.49 15.37 12.46
N SER A 12 -0.50 14.49 12.58
CA SER A 12 0.25 13.97 11.42
C SER A 12 -0.61 13.05 10.53
N TYR A 13 -1.59 12.37 11.11
CA TYR A 13 -2.50 11.47 10.39
C TYR A 13 -3.67 12.24 9.75
N ASN A 14 -4.08 13.35 10.33
CA ASN A 14 -5.08 14.24 9.73
C ASN A 14 -4.54 14.89 8.43
N GLN A 15 -3.22 15.03 8.29
CA GLN A 15 -2.59 15.49 7.04
C GLN A 15 -2.82 14.52 5.87
N LEU A 16 -2.94 13.20 6.12
CA LEU A 16 -3.28 12.23 5.06
C LEU A 16 -4.71 12.38 4.54
N GLN A 17 -5.61 12.91 5.37
CA GLN A 17 -7.00 13.17 4.99
C GLN A 17 -7.16 14.47 4.21
N SER A 18 -6.24 15.43 4.39
CA SER A 18 -6.24 16.76 3.76
C SER A 18 -5.25 16.90 2.62
N LEU A 19 -4.66 15.79 2.14
CA LEU A 19 -3.78 15.81 0.98
C LEU A 19 -4.56 16.29 -0.24
N ASP A 20 -4.39 17.57 -0.58
CA ASP A 20 -4.80 18.11 -1.86
C ASP A 20 -4.14 17.31 -2.97
N ILE A 21 -4.96 16.83 -3.87
CA ILE A 21 -4.55 15.96 -4.97
C ILE A 21 -3.75 16.80 -5.97
N PRO A 22 -2.43 16.57 -6.12
CA PRO A 22 -1.62 17.29 -7.11
C PRO A 22 -2.09 16.98 -8.55
N ASP A 23 -1.69 17.82 -9.51
CA ASP A 23 -2.03 17.69 -10.93
C ASP A 23 -1.74 16.32 -11.57
N ALA A 24 -0.78 15.58 -11.03
CA ALA A 24 -0.53 14.19 -11.43
C ALA A 24 -1.73 13.28 -11.13
N ALA A 25 -2.38 13.45 -9.97
CA ALA A 25 -3.59 12.72 -9.63
C ALA A 25 -4.82 13.20 -10.43
N ARG A 26 -4.82 14.43 -10.96
CA ARG A 26 -5.85 14.90 -11.92
C ARG A 26 -5.75 14.17 -13.26
N ARG A 27 -4.56 13.81 -13.73
CA ARG A 27 -4.39 12.97 -14.92
C ARG A 27 -4.94 11.56 -14.67
N TYR A 28 -4.68 10.98 -13.50
CA TYR A 28 -5.25 9.69 -13.12
C TYR A 28 -6.78 9.73 -12.92
N ARG A 29 -7.36 10.87 -12.45
CA ARG A 29 -8.83 11.04 -12.39
C ARG A 29 -9.51 11.01 -13.75
N ARG A 30 -8.90 11.52 -14.81
CA ARG A 30 -9.47 11.45 -16.16
C ARG A 30 -9.61 10.00 -16.64
N PHE A 31 -8.70 9.13 -16.26
CA PHE A 31 -8.79 7.70 -16.57
C PHE A 31 -9.84 6.97 -15.73
N SER A 32 -10.01 7.32 -14.45
CA SER A 32 -10.99 6.70 -13.55
C SER A 32 -12.43 6.95 -13.99
N ASN A 33 -12.81 8.17 -14.31
CA ASN A 33 -14.21 8.55 -14.57
C ASN A 33 -14.77 8.02 -15.91
N VAL A 34 -13.92 7.86 -16.93
CA VAL A 34 -14.34 7.27 -18.21
C VAL A 34 -14.42 5.74 -18.08
N SER A 35 -13.51 5.14 -17.28
CA SER A 35 -13.46 3.73 -16.98
C SER A 35 -14.74 3.22 -16.30
N ASP A 36 -15.25 3.96 -15.31
CA ASP A 36 -16.44 3.54 -14.54
C ASP A 36 -17.72 3.40 -15.38
N ALA A 37 -17.90 4.27 -16.38
CA ALA A 37 -19.08 4.24 -17.23
C ALA A 37 -19.01 3.13 -18.30
N VAL A 38 -17.81 2.86 -18.82
CA VAL A 38 -17.59 1.85 -19.87
C VAL A 38 -17.50 0.45 -19.24
N SER A 39 -16.80 0.29 -18.11
CA SER A 39 -16.68 -0.99 -17.40
C SER A 39 -18.05 -1.55 -16.98
N ARG A 40 -18.97 -0.72 -16.49
CA ARG A 40 -20.33 -1.18 -16.14
C ARG A 40 -21.14 -1.65 -17.33
N LYS A 41 -20.98 -1.06 -18.51
CA LYS A 41 -21.69 -1.49 -19.73
C LYS A 41 -21.08 -2.72 -20.37
N LEU A 42 -19.77 -2.91 -20.30
CA LEU A 42 -19.07 -4.06 -20.90
C LEU A 42 -19.11 -5.32 -20.01
N SER A 43 -19.13 -5.15 -18.69
CA SER A 43 -19.24 -6.23 -17.71
C SER A 43 -20.49 -7.10 -17.88
N THR A 44 -21.59 -6.54 -18.39
CA THR A 44 -22.84 -7.27 -18.63
C THR A 44 -22.88 -8.03 -19.96
N THR A 45 -21.96 -7.76 -20.91
CA THR A 45 -22.09 -8.27 -22.28
C THR A 45 -21.01 -9.29 -22.69
N LEU A 46 -19.85 -9.34 -22.01
CA LEU A 46 -18.65 -10.06 -22.50
C LEU A 46 -18.03 -11.05 -21.50
N GLY A 47 -18.74 -11.57 -20.50
CA GLY A 47 -18.23 -12.67 -19.66
C GLY A 47 -16.85 -12.43 -19.05
N TRP A 48 -16.59 -11.22 -18.55
CA TRP A 48 -15.30 -10.83 -17.99
C TRP A 48 -14.98 -11.69 -16.77
N ARG A 49 -13.75 -12.20 -16.72
CA ARG A 49 -13.22 -12.92 -15.58
C ARG A 49 -13.31 -12.00 -14.36
N THR A 50 -14.27 -12.25 -13.48
CA THR A 50 -14.35 -11.56 -12.20
C THR A 50 -13.11 -11.88 -11.38
N VAL A 51 -12.30 -10.86 -11.11
CA VAL A 51 -11.11 -11.01 -10.27
C VAL A 51 -11.57 -11.36 -8.87
N SER A 52 -11.12 -12.49 -8.34
CA SER A 52 -11.52 -12.92 -7.00
C SER A 52 -10.84 -12.07 -5.94
N ILE A 53 -11.53 -11.82 -4.81
CA ILE A 53 -10.96 -11.13 -3.65
C ILE A 53 -9.65 -11.78 -3.20
N GLN A 54 -9.60 -13.12 -3.20
CA GLN A 54 -8.40 -13.87 -2.81
C GLN A 54 -7.23 -13.61 -3.77
N GLU A 55 -7.49 -13.45 -5.05
CA GLU A 55 -6.47 -13.09 -6.04
C GLU A 55 -5.94 -11.68 -5.80
N VAL A 56 -6.85 -10.71 -5.58
CA VAL A 56 -6.49 -9.32 -5.22
C VAL A 56 -5.59 -9.29 -3.99
N VAL A 57 -5.95 -10.02 -2.94
CA VAL A 57 -5.18 -10.06 -1.68
C VAL A 57 -3.82 -10.72 -1.87
N THR A 58 -3.75 -11.79 -2.65
CA THR A 58 -2.48 -12.47 -2.93
C THR A 58 -1.52 -11.56 -3.70
N GLN A 59 -2.03 -10.87 -4.71
CA GLN A 59 -1.27 -9.87 -5.47
C GLN A 59 -0.86 -8.69 -4.57
N ALA A 60 -1.76 -8.20 -3.70
CA ALA A 60 -1.49 -7.14 -2.74
C ALA A 60 -0.31 -7.45 -1.82
N LYS A 61 -0.26 -8.66 -1.26
CA LYS A 61 0.86 -9.11 -0.40
C LYS A 61 2.18 -9.13 -1.17
N SER A 62 2.17 -9.62 -2.41
CA SER A 62 3.36 -9.62 -3.26
C SER A 62 3.82 -8.21 -3.61
N LEU A 63 2.90 -7.31 -3.99
CA LEU A 63 3.19 -5.89 -4.25
C LEU A 63 3.76 -5.22 -2.99
N CYS A 64 3.16 -5.45 -1.83
CA CYS A 64 3.65 -4.94 -0.54
C CYS A 64 5.09 -5.40 -0.27
N GLY A 65 5.37 -6.68 -0.45
CA GLY A 65 6.72 -7.23 -0.27
C GLY A 65 7.74 -6.64 -1.23
N GLN A 66 7.37 -6.42 -2.50
CA GLN A 66 8.23 -5.74 -3.46
C GLN A 66 8.48 -4.28 -3.07
N HIS A 67 7.45 -3.58 -2.62
CA HIS A 67 7.53 -2.20 -2.18
C HIS A 67 8.46 -2.04 -0.97
N ILE A 68 8.33 -2.91 0.04
CA ILE A 68 9.24 -2.97 1.19
C ILE A 68 10.69 -3.19 0.73
N ARG A 69 10.92 -4.14 -0.22
CA ARG A 69 12.26 -4.39 -0.77
C ARG A 69 12.85 -3.15 -1.44
N ALA A 70 12.05 -2.44 -2.26
CA ALA A 70 12.48 -1.22 -2.92
C ALA A 70 12.87 -0.15 -1.91
N TRP A 71 12.08 0.04 -0.87
CA TRP A 71 12.36 0.97 0.21
C TRP A 71 13.64 0.63 0.98
N LEU A 72 13.83 -0.62 1.37
CA LEU A 72 15.03 -1.08 2.06
C LEU A 72 16.28 -0.96 1.18
N LYS A 73 16.16 -1.25 -0.13
CA LYS A 73 17.27 -1.06 -1.08
C LYS A 73 17.69 0.40 -1.18
N ARG A 74 16.75 1.33 -1.36
CA ARG A 74 17.03 2.77 -1.44
C ARG A 74 17.73 3.31 -0.18
N ARG A 75 17.51 2.67 0.97
CA ARG A 75 18.11 3.06 2.26
C ARG A 75 19.36 2.27 2.65
N GLY A 76 19.86 1.40 1.75
CA GLY A 76 21.04 0.57 2.02
C GLY A 76 20.84 -0.50 3.11
N LEU A 77 19.58 -0.83 3.44
CA LEU A 77 19.24 -1.77 4.51
C LEU A 77 18.87 -3.16 3.99
N PHE A 78 18.82 -3.34 2.67
CA PHE A 78 18.43 -4.62 2.08
C PHE A 78 19.58 -5.63 2.15
N THR A 79 19.32 -6.77 2.79
CA THR A 79 20.20 -7.95 2.78
C THR A 79 19.40 -9.20 2.40
N ARG A 80 20.10 -10.24 1.90
CA ARG A 80 19.45 -11.53 1.58
C ARG A 80 18.89 -12.23 2.82
N LYS A 81 19.36 -11.89 4.02
CA LYS A 81 18.95 -12.51 5.30
C LYS A 81 17.60 -12.03 5.82
N LEU A 82 16.97 -11.03 5.18
CA LEU A 82 15.70 -10.44 5.64
C LEU A 82 14.46 -11.32 5.48
N GLY A 83 14.58 -12.53 4.94
CA GLY A 83 13.47 -13.49 4.85
C GLY A 83 12.39 -13.15 3.79
N LEU A 84 12.51 -12.00 3.11
CA LEU A 84 11.55 -11.55 2.09
C LEU A 84 11.55 -12.44 0.82
N GLN A 85 12.52 -13.34 0.67
CA GLN A 85 12.55 -14.33 -0.41
C GLN A 85 11.40 -15.36 -0.32
N ARG A 86 10.79 -15.52 0.85
CA ARG A 86 9.62 -16.39 1.06
C ARG A 86 8.36 -15.87 0.38
N LEU A 87 8.32 -14.55 0.09
CA LEU A 87 7.22 -13.95 -0.63
C LEU A 87 7.32 -14.31 -2.12
N ARG A 88 6.22 -14.79 -2.70
CA ARG A 88 6.14 -15.02 -4.14
C ARG A 88 6.42 -13.72 -4.90
N SER A 89 7.13 -13.83 -6.02
CA SER A 89 7.24 -12.72 -6.95
C SER A 89 5.88 -12.43 -7.56
N VAL A 90 5.53 -11.17 -7.74
CA VAL A 90 4.30 -10.76 -8.44
C VAL A 90 4.25 -11.39 -9.85
N ALA A 91 5.38 -11.45 -10.55
CA ALA A 91 5.47 -12.05 -11.88
C ALA A 91 5.10 -13.55 -11.92
N SER A 92 5.17 -14.27 -10.78
CA SER A 92 4.81 -15.69 -10.69
C SER A 92 3.34 -15.94 -10.34
N LEU A 93 2.55 -14.88 -10.18
CA LEU A 93 1.13 -14.96 -9.89
C LEU A 93 0.30 -14.90 -11.18
N PRO A 94 -0.96 -15.39 -11.18
CA PRO A 94 -1.87 -15.16 -12.28
C PRO A 94 -1.98 -13.65 -12.58
N GLY A 95 -1.83 -13.27 -13.86
CA GLY A 95 -1.78 -11.85 -14.26
C GLY A 95 -0.55 -11.08 -13.78
N GLY A 96 0.46 -11.75 -13.23
CA GLY A 96 1.57 -11.13 -12.52
C GLY A 96 2.44 -10.21 -13.36
N LEU A 97 2.57 -10.44 -14.67
CA LEU A 97 3.32 -9.53 -15.56
C LEU A 97 2.63 -8.16 -15.63
N ALA A 98 1.33 -8.14 -15.84
CA ALA A 98 0.57 -6.89 -15.85
C ALA A 98 0.56 -6.20 -14.45
N VAL A 99 0.53 -6.99 -13.36
CA VAL A 99 0.65 -6.44 -12.00
C VAL A 99 2.05 -5.85 -11.75
N CYS A 100 3.09 -6.28 -12.48
CA CYS A 100 4.41 -5.65 -12.41
C CYS A 100 4.37 -4.19 -12.91
N ASP A 101 3.56 -3.88 -13.92
CA ASP A 101 3.40 -2.50 -14.43
C ASP A 101 2.70 -1.62 -13.37
N VAL A 102 1.73 -2.17 -12.65
CA VAL A 102 1.11 -1.51 -11.49
C VAL A 102 2.14 -1.18 -10.42
N PHE A 103 3.09 -2.09 -10.17
CA PHE A 103 4.16 -1.82 -9.21
C PHE A 103 5.00 -0.60 -9.61
N VAL A 104 5.33 -0.43 -10.89
CA VAL A 104 6.07 0.74 -11.38
C VAL A 104 5.30 2.03 -11.13
N GLN A 105 3.99 2.03 -11.38
CA GLN A 105 3.13 3.17 -11.13
C GLN A 105 3.00 3.49 -9.63
N LEU A 106 2.81 2.45 -8.79
CA LEU A 106 2.79 2.60 -7.33
C LEU A 106 4.10 3.16 -6.79
N GLU A 107 5.24 2.72 -7.30
CA GLU A 107 6.56 3.26 -6.93
C GLU A 107 6.69 4.74 -7.33
N GLY A 108 6.20 5.13 -8.50
CA GLY A 108 6.16 6.53 -8.93
C GLY A 108 5.34 7.41 -7.96
N LEU A 109 4.13 6.99 -7.61
CA LEU A 109 3.29 7.67 -6.62
C LEU A 109 3.95 7.69 -5.23
N SER A 110 4.58 6.60 -4.85
CA SER A 110 5.30 6.44 -3.59
C SER A 110 6.43 7.45 -3.44
N LEU A 111 7.27 7.58 -4.47
CA LEU A 111 8.39 8.53 -4.48
C LEU A 111 7.91 9.99 -4.41
N GLU A 112 6.82 10.31 -5.11
CA GLU A 112 6.23 11.65 -5.06
C GLU A 112 5.69 11.97 -3.65
N LEU A 113 4.99 11.02 -3.03
CA LEU A 113 4.49 11.13 -1.67
C LEU A 113 5.63 11.31 -0.64
N GLU A 114 6.67 10.50 -0.75
CA GLU A 114 7.85 10.58 0.12
C GLU A 114 8.55 11.94 0.01
N ARG A 115 8.69 12.46 -1.22
CA ARG A 115 9.28 13.77 -1.48
C ARG A 115 8.45 14.92 -0.92
N LYS A 116 7.12 14.85 -1.04
CA LYS A 116 6.21 15.91 -0.56
C LYS A 116 6.02 15.88 0.96
N HIS A 117 6.04 14.70 1.55
CA HIS A 117 5.73 14.48 2.97
C HIS A 117 6.79 13.64 3.69
N PRO A 118 8.09 14.06 3.66
CA PRO A 118 9.19 13.23 4.20
C PRO A 118 9.04 12.94 5.70
N LYS A 119 8.49 13.88 6.47
CA LYS A 119 8.30 13.72 7.91
C LYS A 119 7.23 12.67 8.25
N LEU A 120 6.24 12.48 7.38
CA LEU A 120 5.15 11.53 7.58
C LEU A 120 5.66 10.08 7.58
N TYR A 121 6.65 9.79 6.75
CA TYR A 121 7.22 8.45 6.56
C TYR A 121 8.54 8.24 7.30
N SER A 122 8.89 9.13 8.24
CA SER A 122 10.13 9.06 9.02
C SER A 122 9.82 8.67 10.46
N GLY A 123 10.40 7.56 10.93
CA GLY A 123 10.21 7.09 12.31
C GLY A 123 8.75 6.75 12.62
N VAL A 124 8.10 6.02 11.73
CA VAL A 124 6.67 5.67 11.82
C VAL A 124 6.35 4.92 13.09
N CYS A 125 7.19 3.95 13.50
CA CYS A 125 6.99 3.22 14.74
C CYS A 125 6.99 4.14 15.97
N ARG A 126 7.88 5.14 15.99
CA ARG A 126 7.93 6.15 17.06
C ARG A 126 6.68 7.03 17.04
N GLN A 127 6.21 7.45 15.86
CA GLN A 127 4.99 8.24 15.72
C GLN A 127 3.75 7.47 16.17
N MET A 128 3.77 6.14 16.06
CA MET A 128 2.71 5.25 16.57
C MET A 128 2.73 5.12 18.10
N GLY A 129 3.66 5.76 18.82
CA GLY A 129 3.81 5.62 20.27
C GLY A 129 4.29 4.23 20.71
N VAL A 130 4.93 3.48 19.82
CA VAL A 130 5.41 2.12 20.10
C VAL A 130 6.77 2.23 20.77
N ALA A 131 6.77 2.21 22.10
CA ALA A 131 8.00 2.20 22.91
C ALA A 131 8.74 0.86 22.79
N VAL A 132 7.98 -0.24 22.67
CA VAL A 132 8.49 -1.59 22.42
C VAL A 132 7.85 -2.10 21.14
N VAL A 133 8.68 -2.29 20.12
CA VAL A 133 8.23 -2.79 18.82
C VAL A 133 7.95 -4.28 18.93
N THR A 134 6.68 -4.67 18.91
CA THR A 134 6.26 -6.06 18.77
C THR A 134 5.45 -6.19 17.47
N GLU A 135 5.53 -7.34 16.82
CA GLU A 135 4.78 -7.62 15.61
C GLU A 135 3.28 -7.33 15.76
N LYS A 136 2.69 -7.79 16.88
CA LYS A 136 1.27 -7.58 17.19
C LYS A 136 0.91 -6.08 17.34
N THR A 137 1.77 -5.30 18.01
CA THR A 137 1.54 -3.86 18.22
C THR A 137 1.62 -3.10 16.90
N ILE A 138 2.59 -3.44 16.05
CA ILE A 138 2.72 -2.82 14.73
C ILE A 138 1.50 -3.16 13.86
N ALA A 139 1.09 -4.42 13.79
CA ALA A 139 -0.06 -4.85 13.01
C ALA A 139 -1.35 -4.13 13.45
N LYS A 140 -1.58 -4.00 14.76
CA LYS A 140 -2.73 -3.25 15.31
C LYS A 140 -2.70 -1.77 14.90
N ASN A 141 -1.54 -1.14 15.01
CA ASN A 141 -1.40 0.27 14.68
C ASN A 141 -1.54 0.52 13.18
N LEU A 142 -0.96 -0.35 12.32
CA LEU A 142 -1.17 -0.29 10.86
C LEU A 142 -2.65 -0.41 10.50
N SER A 143 -3.38 -1.33 11.15
CA SER A 143 -4.82 -1.49 10.94
C SER A 143 -5.60 -0.22 11.32
N SER A 144 -5.26 0.41 12.44
CA SER A 144 -5.88 1.67 12.87
C SER A 144 -5.59 2.84 11.93
N MET A 145 -4.34 2.93 11.44
CA MET A 145 -3.95 3.96 10.46
C MET A 145 -4.66 3.77 9.14
N ALA A 146 -4.73 2.54 8.65
CA ALA A 146 -5.44 2.18 7.43
C ALA A 146 -6.91 2.57 7.50
N HIS A 147 -7.57 2.28 8.62
CA HIS A 147 -8.95 2.70 8.83
C HIS A 147 -9.11 4.21 8.65
N ASN A 148 -8.22 5.02 9.20
CA ASN A 148 -8.26 6.48 9.05
C ASN A 148 -8.00 6.92 7.60
N ILE A 149 -7.08 6.25 6.88
CA ILE A 149 -6.77 6.55 5.47
C ILE A 149 -7.98 6.27 4.58
N PHE A 150 -8.64 5.12 4.75
CA PHE A 150 -9.68 4.62 3.86
C PHE A 150 -11.11 4.99 4.28
N LYS A 151 -11.29 5.59 5.46
CA LYS A 151 -12.60 5.89 6.06
C LYS A 151 -13.55 6.69 5.16
N LYS A 152 -13.04 7.67 4.40
CA LYS A 152 -13.91 8.55 3.57
C LYS A 152 -14.09 8.01 2.16
N ASP A 153 -13.01 7.61 1.53
CA ASP A 153 -12.95 7.17 0.14
C ASP A 153 -11.69 6.32 -0.07
N ILE A 154 -11.67 5.55 -1.14
CA ILE A 154 -10.52 4.75 -1.56
C ILE A 154 -10.01 5.30 -2.89
N THR A 155 -8.70 5.53 -2.97
CA THR A 155 -8.01 5.98 -4.18
C THR A 155 -6.66 5.28 -4.28
N TRP A 156 -6.12 5.14 -5.50
CA TRP A 156 -4.77 4.58 -5.71
C TRP A 156 -3.69 5.35 -4.94
N PHE A 157 -3.87 6.66 -4.80
CA PHE A 157 -2.99 7.51 -4.01
C PHE A 157 -2.98 7.11 -2.52
N LYS A 158 -4.15 6.82 -1.95
CA LYS A 158 -4.26 6.35 -0.57
C LYS A 158 -3.71 4.94 -0.39
N VAL A 159 -3.87 4.07 -1.39
CA VAL A 159 -3.24 2.73 -1.41
C VAL A 159 -1.72 2.86 -1.41
N ALA A 160 -1.16 3.72 -2.26
CA ALA A 160 0.29 4.00 -2.28
C ALA A 160 0.77 4.60 -0.95
N SER A 161 0.00 5.53 -0.36
CA SER A 161 0.30 6.11 0.97
C SER A 161 0.34 5.03 2.06
N PHE A 162 -0.60 4.10 2.02
CA PHE A 162 -0.62 2.98 2.96
C PHE A 162 0.61 2.08 2.80
N TYR A 163 0.99 1.72 1.56
CA TYR A 163 2.21 0.95 1.32
C TYR A 163 3.48 1.70 1.76
N ASN A 164 3.52 3.02 1.61
CA ASN A 164 4.60 3.84 2.15
C ASN A 164 4.71 3.72 3.67
N LEU A 165 3.59 3.76 4.39
CA LEU A 165 3.57 3.60 5.84
C LEU A 165 4.05 2.22 6.28
N VAL A 166 3.58 1.16 5.60
CA VAL A 166 4.04 -0.22 5.86
C VAL A 166 5.55 -0.34 5.62
N SER A 167 6.04 0.24 4.53
CA SER A 167 7.47 0.17 4.19
C SER A 167 8.34 1.02 5.13
N ALA A 168 7.83 2.16 5.59
CA ALA A 168 8.51 2.97 6.60
C ALA A 168 8.58 2.24 7.95
N ALA A 169 7.50 1.56 8.36
CA ALA A 169 7.52 0.70 9.54
C ALA A 169 8.52 -0.46 9.38
N ALA A 170 8.60 -1.07 8.19
CA ALA A 170 9.60 -2.10 7.89
C ALA A 170 11.04 -1.58 8.03
N VAL A 171 11.32 -0.37 7.56
CA VAL A 171 12.63 0.29 7.74
C VAL A 171 12.94 0.48 9.23
N ASP A 172 11.97 0.93 10.02
CA ASP A 172 12.14 1.12 11.45
C ASP A 172 12.39 -0.22 12.17
N CYS A 173 11.69 -1.30 11.81
CA CYS A 173 11.93 -2.64 12.34
C CYS A 173 13.36 -3.11 12.07
N VAL A 174 13.84 -2.98 10.83
CA VAL A 174 15.20 -3.39 10.46
C VAL A 174 16.26 -2.58 11.23
N ARG A 175 16.06 -1.26 11.37
CA ARG A 175 16.97 -0.38 12.12
C ARG A 175 17.02 -0.69 13.61
N GLN A 176 15.92 -1.20 14.17
CA GLN A 176 15.81 -1.63 15.57
C GLN A 176 16.30 -3.06 15.80
N GLY A 177 16.75 -3.76 14.76
CA GLY A 177 17.27 -5.12 14.86
C GLY A 177 16.20 -6.21 14.78
N HIS A 178 14.99 -5.89 14.31
CA HIS A 178 13.85 -6.80 14.20
C HIS A 178 13.44 -7.12 12.75
N PRO A 179 14.34 -7.63 11.89
CA PRO A 179 14.00 -7.99 10.51
C PRO A 179 13.01 -9.15 10.42
N GLU A 180 12.86 -9.95 11.47
CA GLU A 180 11.92 -11.07 11.56
C GLU A 180 10.46 -10.61 11.44
N TYR A 181 10.14 -9.35 11.77
CA TYR A 181 8.77 -8.82 11.70
C TYR A 181 8.33 -8.45 10.28
N LEU A 182 9.23 -8.43 9.31
CA LEU A 182 8.90 -8.01 7.94
C LEU A 182 7.83 -8.88 7.28
N TYR A 183 7.84 -10.17 7.54
CA TYR A 183 6.81 -11.07 7.02
C TYR A 183 5.44 -10.76 7.63
N GLY A 184 5.39 -10.59 8.96
CA GLY A 184 4.16 -10.20 9.66
C GLY A 184 3.59 -8.86 9.23
N LEU A 185 4.45 -7.90 8.86
CA LEU A 185 4.01 -6.63 8.26
C LEU A 185 3.30 -6.83 6.93
N VAL A 186 3.81 -7.72 6.06
CA VAL A 186 3.15 -8.04 4.79
C VAL A 186 1.82 -8.73 5.01
N GLU A 187 1.75 -9.68 5.96
CA GLU A 187 0.50 -10.35 6.32
C GLU A 187 -0.53 -9.35 6.88
N ALA A 188 -0.10 -8.47 7.79
CA ALA A 188 -0.96 -7.42 8.35
C ALA A 188 -1.48 -6.47 7.27
N ALA A 189 -0.62 -6.07 6.31
CA ALA A 189 -1.03 -5.27 5.17
C ALA A 189 -2.04 -6.01 4.28
N GLY A 190 -1.84 -7.31 4.05
CA GLY A 190 -2.77 -8.16 3.32
C GLY A 190 -4.16 -8.20 3.97
N LEU A 191 -4.24 -8.34 5.30
CA LEU A 191 -5.50 -8.33 6.05
C LEU A 191 -6.21 -6.97 5.95
N VAL A 192 -5.47 -5.87 5.98
CA VAL A 192 -6.04 -4.53 5.78
C VAL A 192 -6.62 -4.39 4.37
N ILE A 193 -5.87 -4.79 3.35
CA ILE A 193 -6.34 -4.74 1.96
C ILE A 193 -7.60 -5.60 1.80
N GLU A 194 -7.62 -6.82 2.35
CA GLU A 194 -8.77 -7.72 2.30
C GLU A 194 -10.03 -7.07 2.89
N ARG A 195 -9.89 -6.49 4.08
CA ARG A 195 -11.02 -5.91 4.81
C ARG A 195 -11.53 -4.60 4.21
N ASP A 196 -10.61 -3.69 3.85
CA ASP A 196 -10.95 -2.30 3.58
C ASP A 196 -10.91 -1.93 2.09
N VAL A 197 -10.12 -2.63 1.26
CA VAL A 197 -9.76 -2.17 -0.09
C VAL A 197 -10.05 -3.19 -1.19
N ALA A 198 -10.03 -4.49 -0.90
CA ALA A 198 -10.06 -5.54 -1.92
C ALA A 198 -11.34 -5.50 -2.78
N ASN A 199 -12.50 -5.23 -2.19
CA ASN A 199 -13.75 -5.09 -2.94
C ASN A 199 -13.69 -3.91 -3.92
N TRP A 200 -13.09 -2.78 -3.49
CA TRP A 200 -12.92 -1.63 -4.36
C TRP A 200 -11.98 -1.96 -5.53
N ILE A 201 -10.85 -2.61 -5.27
CA ILE A 201 -9.91 -3.05 -6.32
C ILE A 201 -10.59 -4.04 -7.28
N ALA A 202 -11.31 -5.03 -6.77
CA ALA A 202 -12.01 -6.00 -7.62
C ALA A 202 -13.05 -5.32 -8.53
N ASN A 203 -13.77 -4.32 -8.01
CA ASN A 203 -14.72 -3.52 -8.78
C ASN A 203 -14.07 -2.62 -9.84
N GLN A 204 -12.77 -2.32 -9.70
CA GLN A 204 -11.97 -1.62 -10.73
C GLN A 204 -11.44 -2.59 -11.81
N GLY A 205 -11.74 -3.89 -11.75
CA GLY A 205 -11.20 -4.90 -12.65
C GLY A 205 -9.91 -5.56 -12.14
N GLY A 206 -9.57 -5.37 -10.87
CA GLY A 206 -8.34 -5.88 -10.25
C GLY A 206 -7.25 -4.81 -10.15
N TRP A 207 -6.02 -5.25 -9.91
CA TRP A 207 -4.86 -4.35 -9.87
C TRP A 207 -4.52 -3.76 -11.25
N VAL A 208 -4.96 -4.42 -12.31
CA VAL A 208 -4.76 -4.02 -13.70
C VAL A 208 -6.14 -3.70 -14.28
N SER A 209 -6.41 -2.46 -14.59
CA SER A 209 -7.50 -2.14 -15.49
C SER A 209 -7.02 -2.42 -16.92
N GLU A 210 -7.69 -3.33 -17.63
CA GLU A 210 -7.40 -3.68 -19.03
C GLU A 210 -7.72 -2.50 -19.98
N GLN A 211 -7.00 -1.38 -19.88
CA GLN A 211 -7.18 -0.23 -20.77
C GLN A 211 -6.05 0.02 -21.76
N GLU A 212 -5.07 -0.89 -21.90
CA GLU A 212 -4.00 -0.72 -22.88
C GLU A 212 -4.10 -1.62 -24.13
N GLY A 213 -5.27 -2.19 -24.40
CA GLY A 213 -5.47 -3.12 -25.52
C GLY A 213 -6.07 -2.52 -26.81
N GLN A 214 -6.26 -1.19 -26.97
CA GLN A 214 -6.82 -0.61 -28.18
C GLN A 214 -6.11 0.69 -28.62
N ASN A 215 -4.83 0.57 -28.97
CA ASN A 215 -4.18 1.46 -29.92
C ASN A 215 -3.18 0.65 -30.75
N GLN A 216 -3.70 -0.04 -31.74
CA GLN A 216 -3.00 -0.37 -33.00
C GLN A 216 -3.87 0.10 -34.16
#